data_0e89f136a0b1283cd932a4a406ed414b
#
_entry.id   0e89f136a0b1283cd932a4a406ed414b
#
_cell.length_a   1.000
_cell.length_b   1.000
_cell.length_c   1.000
_cell.angle_alpha   90.00
_cell.angle_beta   90.00
_cell.angle_gamma   90.00
#
_symmetry.space_group_name_H-M   'P 1'
#
loop_
_entity.id
_entity.type
_entity.pdbx_description
1 polymer ?
#
loop_
_entity_poly.entity_id
_entity_poly.type
_entity_poly.pdbx_seq_one_letter_code
_entity_poly.pdbx_strand_id
1 'polypeptide(L)'
;MANRQGPVLVIGATGQQGSATARELLAHGWTVHALVRDTDKAAARSLRREGARLVTGDLDDPGSLRAAMSGVHGVFIVLTMMTGPHVSLEGVAAEERHGKTVADIASETGIGHLVYSSVYGADLHTEIPHLESKGRIEEHIRALELPATILRPVFLMENFATYSRPVLAEGELVVSIALGLKKRLPIIAMRDIGAFAVIAFDRPGQFLGQKFEIAGDYLTGPQIAETFGRTCGVPARFQQVPVEQLRAFDQEVAKMFEWLDTHSGDAPDVPALRELHPGLMTLRAWLRETGWKHGG
;
A
#
# COMPACT_ATOMS: atom_id res chain seq x y z
N MET A 1 -15.03 23.73 -4.57
CA MET A 1 -13.67 23.25 -4.87
C MET A 1 -12.84 23.49 -3.63
N ALA A 2 -12.20 22.46 -3.07
CA ALA A 2 -11.30 22.64 -1.93
C ALA A 2 -10.18 23.60 -2.35
N ASN A 3 -9.84 24.55 -1.49
CA ASN A 3 -8.76 25.52 -1.72
C ASN A 3 -7.43 24.74 -1.55
N ARG A 4 -6.91 24.18 -2.64
CA ARG A 4 -5.68 23.38 -2.63
C ARG A 4 -4.49 24.27 -2.40
N GLN A 5 -3.88 24.13 -1.23
CA GLN A 5 -2.85 25.07 -0.73
C GLN A 5 -1.45 24.85 -1.36
N GLY A 6 -1.29 23.95 -2.33
CA GLY A 6 -0.01 23.67 -2.99
C GLY A 6 0.13 22.23 -3.48
N PRO A 7 1.32 21.87 -4.00
CA PRO A 7 1.56 20.51 -4.53
C PRO A 7 1.68 19.47 -3.43
N VAL A 8 1.39 18.20 -3.77
CA VAL A 8 1.68 17.03 -2.96
C VAL A 8 2.92 16.32 -3.52
N LEU A 9 3.93 16.11 -2.67
CA LEU A 9 5.09 15.29 -2.99
C LEU A 9 4.74 13.82 -2.75
N VAL A 10 4.94 12.97 -3.75
CA VAL A 10 4.78 11.53 -3.63
C VAL A 10 6.15 10.87 -3.55
N ILE A 11 6.48 10.30 -2.39
CA ILE A 11 7.67 9.48 -2.16
C ILE A 11 7.31 8.03 -2.45
N GLY A 12 8.20 7.32 -3.17
CA GLY A 12 7.89 5.99 -3.71
C GLY A 12 7.09 6.03 -5.02
N ALA A 13 7.03 7.18 -5.69
CA ALA A 13 6.20 7.45 -6.86
C ALA A 13 6.37 6.47 -8.03
N THR A 14 7.55 5.89 -8.23
CA THR A 14 7.81 4.93 -9.31
C THR A 14 7.47 3.48 -8.95
N GLY A 15 7.11 3.21 -7.70
CA GLY A 15 6.58 1.91 -7.25
C GLY A 15 5.10 1.74 -7.60
N GLN A 16 4.59 0.53 -7.43
CA GLN A 16 3.20 0.20 -7.78
C GLN A 16 2.20 1.08 -7.00
N GLN A 17 2.29 1.10 -5.67
CA GLN A 17 1.38 1.87 -4.82
C GLN A 17 1.57 3.39 -4.98
N GLY A 18 2.81 3.87 -4.96
CA GLY A 18 3.09 5.30 -5.13
C GLY A 18 2.64 5.85 -6.49
N SER A 19 2.80 5.06 -7.56
CA SER A 19 2.30 5.46 -8.88
C SER A 19 0.77 5.47 -8.96
N ALA A 20 0.10 4.52 -8.32
CA ALA A 20 -1.36 4.52 -8.21
C ALA A 20 -1.85 5.76 -7.45
N THR A 21 -1.22 6.08 -6.31
CA THR A 21 -1.55 7.29 -5.53
C THR A 21 -1.29 8.58 -6.32
N ALA A 22 -0.17 8.66 -7.05
CA ALA A 22 0.12 9.83 -7.88
C ALA A 22 -0.95 10.04 -8.96
N ARG A 23 -1.43 8.97 -9.60
CA ARG A 23 -2.53 9.02 -10.58
C ARG A 23 -3.85 9.47 -9.98
N GLU A 24 -4.22 8.92 -8.81
CA GLU A 24 -5.45 9.33 -8.13
C GLU A 24 -5.39 10.81 -7.73
N LEU A 25 -4.28 11.29 -7.19
CA LEU A 25 -4.08 12.71 -6.90
C LEU A 25 -4.23 13.58 -8.15
N LEU A 26 -3.59 13.21 -9.27
CA LEU A 26 -3.71 13.92 -10.53
C LEU A 26 -5.15 13.93 -11.07
N ALA A 27 -5.83 12.78 -11.06
CA ALA A 27 -7.21 12.63 -11.51
C ALA A 27 -8.18 13.51 -10.71
N HIS A 28 -7.88 13.73 -9.42
CA HIS A 28 -8.64 14.64 -8.56
C HIS A 28 -8.11 16.11 -8.62
N GLY A 29 -7.20 16.42 -9.55
CA GLY A 29 -6.72 17.78 -9.86
C GLY A 29 -5.71 18.31 -8.82
N TRP A 30 -5.05 17.46 -8.04
CA TRP A 30 -3.89 17.87 -7.26
C TRP A 30 -2.67 18.10 -8.15
N THR A 31 -1.86 19.09 -7.83
CA THR A 31 -0.53 19.21 -8.42
C THR A 31 0.37 18.18 -7.75
N VAL A 32 0.96 17.26 -8.52
CA VAL A 32 1.78 16.18 -7.99
C VAL A 32 3.25 16.40 -8.33
N HIS A 33 4.09 16.39 -7.30
CA HIS A 33 5.53 16.25 -7.42
C HIS A 33 5.90 14.79 -7.17
N ALA A 34 6.49 14.11 -8.13
CA ALA A 34 6.92 12.72 -8.00
C ALA A 34 8.42 12.67 -7.68
N LEU A 35 8.79 12.22 -6.48
CA LEU A 35 10.20 12.00 -6.11
C LEU A 35 10.74 10.81 -6.86
N VAL A 36 11.82 11.03 -7.62
CA VAL A 36 12.48 9.98 -8.43
C VAL A 36 13.99 10.12 -8.33
N ARG A 37 14.72 9.01 -8.34
CA ARG A 37 16.19 9.00 -8.41
C ARG A 37 16.70 9.31 -9.83
N ASP A 38 15.93 8.87 -10.82
CA ASP A 38 16.28 8.95 -12.23
C ASP A 38 15.04 9.32 -13.05
N THR A 39 15.09 10.49 -13.68
CA THR A 39 14.00 11.03 -14.49
C THR A 39 13.79 10.31 -15.82
N ASP A 40 14.80 9.53 -16.27
CA ASP A 40 14.78 8.86 -17.56
C ASP A 40 14.26 7.42 -17.50
N LYS A 41 13.99 6.90 -16.31
CA LYS A 41 13.34 5.60 -16.15
C LYS A 41 11.92 5.61 -16.70
N ALA A 42 11.51 4.51 -17.29
CA ALA A 42 10.20 4.38 -17.95
C ALA A 42 9.03 4.77 -17.02
N ALA A 43 9.05 4.34 -15.75
CA ALA A 43 8.02 4.68 -14.76
C ALA A 43 7.97 6.19 -14.48
N ALA A 44 9.12 6.87 -14.33
CA ALA A 44 9.19 8.31 -14.14
C ALA A 44 8.66 9.07 -15.36
N ARG A 45 9.09 8.68 -16.56
CA ARG A 45 8.58 9.27 -17.81
C ARG A 45 7.07 9.07 -18.00
N SER A 46 6.51 7.94 -17.53
CA SER A 46 5.06 7.72 -17.56
C SER A 46 4.34 8.75 -16.69
N LEU A 47 4.74 8.89 -15.42
CA LEU A 47 4.15 9.87 -14.52
C LEU A 47 4.24 11.32 -15.06
N ARG A 48 5.36 11.68 -15.66
CA ARG A 48 5.51 13.00 -16.32
C ARG A 48 4.51 13.20 -17.45
N ARG A 49 4.30 12.20 -18.31
CA ARG A 49 3.30 12.27 -19.39
C ARG A 49 1.87 12.36 -18.86
N GLU A 50 1.62 11.79 -17.69
CA GLU A 50 0.34 11.83 -16.99
C GLU A 50 0.11 13.15 -16.21
N GLY A 51 1.11 14.06 -16.19
CA GLY A 51 0.99 15.40 -15.61
C GLY A 51 1.75 15.63 -14.30
N ALA A 52 2.47 14.63 -13.76
CA ALA A 52 3.29 14.84 -12.59
C ALA A 52 4.57 15.61 -12.91
N ARG A 53 4.97 16.52 -12.02
CA ARG A 53 6.29 17.13 -12.05
C ARG A 53 7.28 16.17 -11.41
N LEU A 54 8.33 15.78 -12.15
CA LEU A 54 9.41 14.97 -11.58
C LEU A 54 10.33 15.87 -10.74
N VAL A 55 10.66 15.40 -9.54
CA VAL A 55 11.63 16.01 -8.62
C VAL A 55 12.70 14.97 -8.33
N THR A 56 13.95 15.31 -8.60
CA THR A 56 15.07 14.41 -8.34
C THR A 56 15.41 14.40 -6.85
N GLY A 57 15.56 13.23 -6.27
CA GLY A 57 15.99 13.05 -4.87
C GLY A 57 16.17 11.59 -4.53
N ASP A 58 16.87 11.34 -3.43
CA ASP A 58 17.16 10.01 -2.90
C ASP A 58 16.86 9.98 -1.39
N LEU A 59 16.33 8.86 -0.90
CA LEU A 59 16.04 8.65 0.52
C LEU A 59 17.32 8.59 1.38
N ASP A 60 18.46 8.28 0.76
CA ASP A 60 19.76 8.30 1.42
C ASP A 60 20.47 9.69 1.34
N ASP A 61 19.82 10.68 0.69
CA ASP A 61 20.29 12.07 0.62
C ASP A 61 19.29 13.04 1.27
N PRO A 62 19.44 13.35 2.58
CA PRO A 62 18.57 14.29 3.28
C PRO A 62 18.53 15.69 2.66
N GLY A 63 19.61 16.11 1.98
CA GLY A 63 19.66 17.41 1.30
C GLY A 63 18.69 17.46 0.13
N SER A 64 18.66 16.41 -0.69
CA SER A 64 17.74 16.29 -1.80
C SER A 64 16.27 16.21 -1.34
N LEU A 65 16.00 15.55 -0.21
CA LEU A 65 14.66 15.48 0.38
C LEU A 65 14.18 16.85 0.87
N ARG A 66 15.03 17.63 1.56
CA ARG A 66 14.71 19.02 1.96
C ARG A 66 14.37 19.89 0.75
N ALA A 67 15.17 19.79 -0.30
CA ALA A 67 14.91 20.51 -1.54
C ALA A 67 13.57 20.09 -2.17
N ALA A 68 13.26 18.79 -2.18
CA ALA A 68 12.02 18.26 -2.74
C ALA A 68 10.77 18.64 -1.93
N MET A 69 10.89 18.78 -0.60
CA MET A 69 9.79 19.16 0.29
C MET A 69 9.59 20.69 0.38
N SER A 70 10.55 21.47 -0.10
CA SER A 70 10.42 22.93 -0.07
C SER A 70 9.22 23.41 -0.88
N GLY A 71 8.29 24.11 -0.21
CA GLY A 71 7.12 24.71 -0.84
C GLY A 71 6.01 23.74 -1.24
N VAL A 72 6.06 22.48 -0.80
CA VAL A 72 4.93 21.56 -0.98
C VAL A 72 3.93 21.71 0.17
N HIS A 73 2.66 21.49 -0.14
CA HIS A 73 1.60 21.48 0.86
C HIS A 73 1.61 20.19 1.68
N GLY A 74 1.79 19.06 1.01
CA GLY A 74 1.72 17.76 1.65
C GLY A 74 2.68 16.74 1.07
N VAL A 75 2.86 15.64 1.80
CA VAL A 75 3.72 14.52 1.40
C VAL A 75 2.94 13.23 1.56
N PHE A 76 2.86 12.45 0.49
CA PHE A 76 2.49 11.03 0.58
C PHE A 76 3.77 10.20 0.59
N ILE A 77 3.88 9.30 1.56
CA ILE A 77 5.03 8.41 1.69
C ILE A 77 4.60 6.94 1.67
N VAL A 78 5.21 6.16 0.80
CA VAL A 78 5.21 4.70 0.82
C VAL A 78 6.64 4.21 0.64
N LEU A 79 7.06 3.32 1.51
CA LEU A 79 8.41 2.75 1.55
C LEU A 79 8.36 1.26 1.26
N THR A 80 9.51 0.65 1.09
CA THR A 80 9.64 -0.79 0.85
C THR A 80 10.73 -1.38 1.70
N MET A 81 10.44 -2.53 2.29
CA MET A 81 11.37 -3.41 3.00
C MET A 81 11.93 -4.52 2.10
N MET A 82 11.51 -4.53 0.82
CA MET A 82 11.90 -5.59 -0.12
C MET A 82 13.31 -5.37 -0.65
N THR A 83 14.11 -6.42 -0.61
CA THR A 83 15.38 -6.51 -1.33
C THR A 83 15.25 -7.62 -2.39
N GLY A 84 15.02 -7.21 -3.63
CA GLY A 84 14.59 -8.15 -4.67
C GLY A 84 13.21 -8.73 -4.38
N PRO A 85 12.99 -10.06 -4.48
CA PRO A 85 11.69 -10.69 -4.26
C PRO A 85 11.38 -11.02 -2.78
N HIS A 86 12.29 -10.73 -1.85
CA HIS A 86 12.19 -11.15 -0.45
C HIS A 86 12.15 -9.97 0.51
N VAL A 87 11.52 -10.19 1.66
CA VAL A 87 11.65 -9.31 2.84
C VAL A 87 13.01 -9.58 3.47
N SER A 88 13.85 -8.55 3.61
CA SER A 88 15.14 -8.67 4.27
C SER A 88 15.23 -7.79 5.52
N LEU A 89 15.96 -8.24 6.54
CA LEU A 89 16.18 -7.44 7.75
C LEU A 89 16.92 -6.14 7.44
N GLU A 90 17.82 -6.15 6.46
CA GLU A 90 18.50 -4.94 5.98
C GLU A 90 17.48 -3.96 5.34
N GLY A 91 16.60 -4.47 4.47
CA GLY A 91 15.53 -3.68 3.87
C GLY A 91 14.57 -3.10 4.89
N VAL A 92 14.21 -3.87 5.91
CA VAL A 92 13.38 -3.42 7.06
C VAL A 92 14.07 -2.30 7.83
N ALA A 93 15.37 -2.44 8.14
CA ALA A 93 16.14 -1.40 8.81
C ALA A 93 16.30 -0.13 7.95
N ALA A 94 16.49 -0.28 6.65
CA ALA A 94 16.53 0.83 5.70
C ALA A 94 15.18 1.55 5.61
N GLU A 95 14.07 0.82 5.53
CA GLU A 95 12.72 1.37 5.53
C GLU A 95 12.46 2.22 6.77
N GLU A 96 12.80 1.71 7.96
CA GLU A 96 12.63 2.45 9.21
C GLU A 96 13.47 3.74 9.23
N ARG A 97 14.74 3.65 8.86
CA ARG A 97 15.63 4.82 8.78
C ARG A 97 15.09 5.87 7.82
N HIS A 98 14.70 5.45 6.61
CA HIS A 98 14.15 6.36 5.61
C HIS A 98 12.85 7.01 6.07
N GLY A 99 11.95 6.24 6.69
CA GLY A 99 10.68 6.76 7.20
C GLY A 99 10.88 7.82 8.26
N LYS A 100 11.78 7.58 9.22
CA LYS A 100 12.13 8.55 10.27
C LYS A 100 12.81 9.80 9.66
N THR A 101 13.75 9.63 8.74
CA THR A 101 14.40 10.77 8.06
C THR A 101 13.39 11.63 7.29
N VAL A 102 12.43 11.01 6.59
CA VAL A 102 11.38 11.76 5.89
C VAL A 102 10.49 12.51 6.88
N ALA A 103 10.14 11.92 8.03
CA ALA A 103 9.35 12.56 9.07
C ALA A 103 10.09 13.75 9.70
N ASP A 104 11.38 13.59 10.00
CA ASP A 104 12.22 14.69 10.53
C ASP A 104 12.24 15.88 9.55
N ILE A 105 12.48 15.62 8.27
CA ILE A 105 12.53 16.67 7.24
C ILE A 105 11.14 17.30 7.03
N ALA A 106 10.08 16.50 7.10
CA ALA A 106 8.71 17.01 7.03
C ALA A 106 8.41 17.98 8.18
N SER A 107 8.91 17.69 9.39
CA SER A 107 8.83 18.59 10.55
C SER A 107 9.67 19.85 10.34
N GLU A 108 10.92 19.72 9.90
CA GLU A 108 11.83 20.84 9.61
C GLU A 108 11.25 21.80 8.56
N THR A 109 10.60 21.28 7.53
CA THR A 109 10.06 22.08 6.41
C THR A 109 8.65 22.60 6.66
N GLY A 110 8.00 22.15 7.74
CA GLY A 110 6.68 22.63 8.14
C GLY A 110 5.58 22.29 7.13
N ILE A 111 5.57 21.05 6.59
CA ILE A 111 4.51 20.63 5.67
C ILE A 111 3.15 20.64 6.34
N GLY A 112 2.09 20.94 5.58
CA GLY A 112 0.73 21.04 6.10
C GLY A 112 0.05 19.70 6.33
N HIS A 113 0.46 18.61 5.66
CA HIS A 113 -0.15 17.28 5.80
C HIS A 113 0.80 16.16 5.34
N LEU A 114 1.11 15.23 6.23
CA LEU A 114 1.80 13.98 5.91
C LEU A 114 0.78 12.84 5.80
N VAL A 115 0.72 12.12 4.69
CA VAL A 115 -0.05 10.87 4.57
C VAL A 115 0.93 9.72 4.46
N TYR A 116 1.01 8.89 5.50
CA TYR A 116 1.90 7.73 5.54
C TYR A 116 1.13 6.44 5.25
N SER A 117 1.55 5.71 4.23
CA SER A 117 1.08 4.36 3.98
C SER A 117 1.89 3.36 4.81
N SER A 118 1.33 3.01 5.95
CA SER A 118 1.83 2.01 6.89
C SER A 118 1.35 0.61 6.51
N VAL A 119 0.91 -0.20 7.48
CA VAL A 119 0.34 -1.54 7.28
C VAL A 119 -0.64 -1.87 8.41
N TYR A 120 -1.63 -2.71 8.11
CA TYR A 120 -2.49 -3.33 9.12
C TYR A 120 -1.65 -4.11 10.16
N GLY A 121 -1.96 -3.91 11.43
CA GLY A 121 -1.27 -4.57 12.54
C GLY A 121 0.04 -3.89 12.99
N ALA A 122 0.42 -2.74 12.46
CA ALA A 122 1.66 -2.04 12.81
C ALA A 122 1.78 -1.66 14.30
N ASP A 123 0.67 -1.55 15.04
CA ASP A 123 0.65 -1.22 16.48
C ASP A 123 0.26 -2.41 17.38
N LEU A 124 0.26 -3.63 16.87
CA LEU A 124 -0.18 -4.81 17.61
C LEU A 124 0.97 -5.63 18.22
N HIS A 125 2.21 -5.12 18.19
CA HIS A 125 3.39 -5.79 18.76
C HIS A 125 3.50 -7.26 18.31
N THR A 126 3.53 -7.42 16.98
CA THR A 126 3.44 -8.72 16.32
C THR A 126 4.74 -9.53 16.36
N GLU A 127 5.85 -8.91 16.74
CA GLU A 127 7.22 -9.45 16.62
C GLU A 127 7.62 -9.76 15.16
N ILE A 128 6.86 -9.26 14.17
CA ILE A 128 7.14 -9.39 12.75
C ILE A 128 7.92 -8.15 12.30
N PRO A 129 9.21 -8.27 11.92
CA PRO A 129 10.10 -7.13 11.74
C PRO A 129 9.57 -6.04 10.80
N HIS A 130 8.92 -6.41 9.69
CA HIS A 130 8.39 -5.46 8.70
C HIS A 130 7.04 -4.82 9.10
N LEU A 131 6.33 -5.35 10.09
CA LEU A 131 5.19 -4.68 10.72
C LEU A 131 5.68 -3.72 11.82
N GLU A 132 6.62 -4.21 12.65
CA GLU A 132 7.21 -3.42 13.73
C GLU A 132 7.97 -2.18 13.24
N SER A 133 8.69 -2.27 12.11
CA SER A 133 9.38 -1.11 11.54
C SER A 133 8.40 0.01 11.17
N LYS A 134 7.25 -0.33 10.61
CA LYS A 134 6.20 0.63 10.27
C LYS A 134 5.56 1.23 11.53
N GLY A 135 5.33 0.41 12.57
CA GLY A 135 4.88 0.90 13.87
C GLY A 135 5.84 1.92 14.49
N ARG A 136 7.16 1.65 14.43
CA ARG A 136 8.18 2.60 14.92
C ARG A 136 8.26 3.89 14.09
N ILE A 137 7.94 3.85 12.79
CA ILE A 137 7.80 5.06 11.97
C ILE A 137 6.55 5.85 12.39
N GLU A 138 5.41 5.17 12.63
CA GLU A 138 4.18 5.82 13.13
C GLU A 138 4.41 6.50 14.48
N GLU A 139 5.11 5.84 15.40
CA GLU A 139 5.48 6.39 16.69
C GLU A 139 6.36 7.64 16.57
N HIS A 140 7.32 7.60 15.64
CA HIS A 140 8.19 8.73 15.37
C HIS A 140 7.43 9.94 14.79
N ILE A 141 6.53 9.70 13.81
CA ILE A 141 5.63 10.72 13.25
C ILE A 141 4.80 11.38 14.37
N ARG A 142 4.27 10.57 15.30
CA ARG A 142 3.48 11.04 16.43
C ARG A 142 4.32 11.84 17.42
N ALA A 143 5.55 11.38 17.74
CA ALA A 143 6.46 12.07 18.65
C ALA A 143 6.91 13.44 18.13
N LEU A 144 6.93 13.63 16.81
CA LEU A 144 7.19 14.91 16.16
C LEU A 144 5.95 15.80 16.07
N GLU A 145 4.78 15.33 16.56
CA GLU A 145 3.49 16.06 16.49
C GLU A 145 3.15 16.52 15.06
N LEU A 146 3.58 15.75 14.05
CA LEU A 146 3.33 16.08 12.66
C LEU A 146 1.81 16.09 12.34
N PRO A 147 1.36 17.03 11.50
CA PRO A 147 0.00 17.00 10.95
C PRO A 147 -0.12 15.81 9.98
N ALA A 148 -0.40 14.62 10.49
CA ALA A 148 -0.32 13.38 9.74
C ALA A 148 -1.64 12.60 9.72
N THR A 149 -1.83 11.84 8.65
CA THR A 149 -2.81 10.75 8.54
C THR A 149 -2.05 9.46 8.27
N ILE A 150 -2.34 8.41 9.04
CA ILE A 150 -1.76 7.09 8.85
C ILE A 150 -2.79 6.20 8.16
N LEU A 151 -2.48 5.72 6.96
CA LEU A 151 -3.26 4.70 6.27
C LEU A 151 -2.61 3.34 6.53
N ARG A 152 -3.40 2.36 6.95
CA ARG A 152 -2.96 1.00 7.22
C ARG A 152 -3.63 0.03 6.25
N PRO A 153 -3.10 -0.09 5.04
CA PRO A 153 -3.61 -1.06 4.08
C PRO A 153 -3.35 -2.49 4.54
N VAL A 154 -4.24 -3.36 4.09
CA VAL A 154 -4.19 -4.81 4.28
C VAL A 154 -3.52 -5.49 3.09
N PHE A 155 -3.75 -6.80 2.88
CA PHE A 155 -3.19 -7.55 1.75
C PHE A 155 -3.58 -6.92 0.40
N LEU A 156 -2.60 -6.71 -0.47
CA LEU A 156 -2.81 -6.02 -1.74
C LEU A 156 -3.40 -6.97 -2.80
N MET A 157 -4.45 -6.54 -3.50
CA MET A 157 -5.04 -7.32 -4.61
C MET A 157 -4.02 -7.55 -5.74
N GLU A 158 -3.08 -6.64 -5.93
CA GLU A 158 -2.00 -6.74 -6.91
C GLU A 158 -1.06 -7.91 -6.66
N ASN A 159 -1.03 -8.46 -5.44
CA ASN A 159 -0.32 -9.70 -5.16
C ASN A 159 -0.87 -10.88 -5.97
N PHE A 160 -2.15 -10.86 -6.35
CA PHE A 160 -2.73 -11.85 -7.26
C PHE A 160 -2.26 -11.69 -8.72
N ALA A 161 -1.56 -10.64 -9.05
CA ALA A 161 -0.88 -10.49 -10.34
C ALA A 161 0.61 -10.86 -10.26
N THR A 162 1.15 -11.08 -9.05
CA THR A 162 2.58 -11.32 -8.79
C THR A 162 2.80 -12.54 -7.89
N TYR A 163 3.05 -12.34 -6.61
CA TYR A 163 3.49 -13.37 -5.64
C TYR A 163 2.45 -14.46 -5.35
N SER A 164 1.17 -14.09 -5.33
CA SER A 164 0.05 -15.01 -5.05
C SER A 164 -0.79 -15.27 -6.29
N ARG A 165 -0.17 -15.18 -7.48
CA ARG A 165 -0.86 -15.35 -8.75
C ARG A 165 -1.47 -16.74 -8.85
N PRO A 166 -2.81 -16.84 -9.09
CA PRO A 166 -3.45 -18.12 -9.38
C PRO A 166 -2.87 -18.80 -10.62
N VAL A 167 -2.66 -20.10 -10.53
CA VAL A 167 -2.06 -20.91 -11.58
C VAL A 167 -3.14 -21.80 -12.24
N LEU A 168 -3.16 -21.85 -13.56
CA LEU A 168 -4.01 -22.79 -14.28
C LEU A 168 -3.35 -24.18 -14.27
N ALA A 169 -3.98 -25.16 -13.63
CA ALA A 169 -3.54 -26.54 -13.58
C ALA A 169 -4.72 -27.45 -13.97
N GLU A 170 -4.52 -28.34 -14.92
CA GLU A 170 -5.54 -29.32 -15.38
C GLU A 170 -6.89 -28.68 -15.77
N GLY A 171 -6.86 -27.46 -16.31
CA GLY A 171 -8.06 -26.72 -16.73
C GLY A 171 -8.79 -25.98 -15.59
N GLU A 172 -8.23 -25.98 -14.40
CA GLU A 172 -8.77 -25.31 -13.22
C GLU A 172 -7.78 -24.27 -12.67
N LEU A 173 -8.28 -23.10 -12.22
CA LEU A 173 -7.48 -22.11 -11.50
C LEU A 173 -7.26 -22.55 -10.06
N VAL A 174 -6.00 -22.63 -9.66
CA VAL A 174 -5.60 -22.94 -8.28
C VAL A 174 -5.17 -21.64 -7.59
N VAL A 175 -5.96 -21.20 -6.63
CA VAL A 175 -5.62 -20.07 -5.75
C VAL A 175 -4.93 -20.60 -4.52
N SER A 176 -3.64 -20.32 -4.39
CA SER A 176 -2.78 -20.86 -3.32
C SER A 176 -2.41 -19.76 -2.31
N ILE A 177 -2.85 -19.91 -1.06
CA ILE A 177 -2.55 -18.96 0.03
C ILE A 177 -2.30 -19.77 1.32
N ALA A 178 -1.35 -19.34 2.16
CA ALA A 178 -1.07 -19.96 3.45
C ALA A 178 -2.05 -19.46 4.54
N LEU A 179 -3.34 -19.70 4.31
CA LEU A 179 -4.43 -19.28 5.21
C LEU A 179 -5.43 -20.42 5.38
N GLY A 180 -5.96 -20.63 6.57
CA GLY A 180 -6.95 -21.65 6.84
C GLY A 180 -8.25 -21.46 6.06
N LEU A 181 -8.91 -22.58 5.69
CA LEU A 181 -10.12 -22.58 4.85
C LEU A 181 -11.23 -21.64 5.29
N LYS A 182 -11.40 -21.48 6.61
CA LYS A 182 -12.46 -20.64 7.21
C LYS A 182 -11.97 -19.24 7.58
N LYS A 183 -10.68 -18.99 7.44
CA LYS A 183 -10.08 -17.70 7.76
C LYS A 183 -10.33 -16.72 6.62
N ARG A 184 -10.54 -15.47 6.98
CA ARG A 184 -10.77 -14.42 6.00
C ARG A 184 -9.52 -13.55 5.84
N LEU A 185 -9.23 -13.17 4.62
CA LEU A 185 -8.17 -12.25 4.26
C LEU A 185 -8.78 -10.89 3.92
N PRO A 186 -8.47 -9.82 4.65
CA PRO A 186 -8.79 -8.49 4.21
C PRO A 186 -7.87 -8.09 3.05
N ILE A 187 -8.44 -7.55 1.98
CA ILE A 187 -7.73 -7.22 0.75
C ILE A 187 -8.11 -5.83 0.25
N ILE A 188 -7.18 -5.13 -0.40
CA ILE A 188 -7.38 -3.79 -0.95
C ILE A 188 -6.66 -3.62 -2.28
N ALA A 189 -7.24 -2.87 -3.22
CA ALA A 189 -6.56 -2.45 -4.44
C ALA A 189 -5.66 -1.24 -4.18
N MET A 190 -4.49 -1.19 -4.81
CA MET A 190 -3.56 -0.06 -4.65
C MET A 190 -4.17 1.28 -5.09
N ARG A 191 -5.06 1.27 -6.09
CA ARG A 191 -5.81 2.45 -6.49
C ARG A 191 -6.63 3.03 -5.33
N ASP A 192 -7.28 2.19 -4.55
CA ASP A 192 -8.09 2.62 -3.42
C ASP A 192 -7.25 3.23 -2.29
N ILE A 193 -6.02 2.75 -2.10
CA ILE A 193 -5.08 3.42 -1.18
C ILE A 193 -4.81 4.86 -1.64
N GLY A 194 -4.62 5.05 -2.96
CA GLY A 194 -4.50 6.38 -3.56
C GLY A 194 -5.75 7.23 -3.35
N ALA A 195 -6.95 6.65 -3.51
CA ALA A 195 -8.21 7.34 -3.27
C ALA A 195 -8.37 7.76 -1.79
N PHE A 196 -8.00 6.91 -0.84
CA PHE A 196 -7.98 7.29 0.58
C PHE A 196 -6.96 8.39 0.88
N ALA A 197 -5.80 8.39 0.21
CA ALA A 197 -4.85 9.49 0.33
C ALA A 197 -5.43 10.81 -0.20
N VAL A 198 -6.15 10.79 -1.34
CA VAL A 198 -6.89 11.96 -1.86
C VAL A 198 -7.92 12.45 -0.84
N ILE A 199 -8.72 11.53 -0.29
CA ILE A 199 -9.75 11.87 0.72
C ILE A 199 -9.11 12.51 1.95
N ALA A 200 -7.96 12.00 2.42
CA ALA A 200 -7.23 12.57 3.53
C ALA A 200 -6.78 14.02 3.23
N PHE A 201 -6.16 14.26 2.06
CA PHE A 201 -5.73 15.60 1.67
C PHE A 201 -6.91 16.56 1.41
N ASP A 202 -8.03 16.09 0.89
CA ASP A 202 -9.21 16.92 0.62
C ASP A 202 -10.00 17.25 1.90
N ARG A 203 -9.86 16.46 2.98
CA ARG A 203 -10.62 16.59 4.23
C ARG A 203 -9.71 16.64 5.47
N PRO A 204 -8.71 17.55 5.53
CA PRO A 204 -7.73 17.56 6.61
C PRO A 204 -8.38 17.68 8.00
N GLY A 205 -9.47 18.42 8.15
CA GLY A 205 -10.19 18.56 9.43
C GLY A 205 -10.77 17.25 9.97
N GLN A 206 -10.95 16.24 9.13
CA GLN A 206 -11.45 14.92 9.52
C GLN A 206 -10.31 13.90 9.68
N PHE A 207 -9.21 14.07 8.97
CA PHE A 207 -8.19 13.02 8.82
C PHE A 207 -6.86 13.31 9.55
N LEU A 208 -6.54 14.57 9.83
CA LEU A 208 -5.33 14.91 10.60
C LEU A 208 -5.35 14.26 11.99
N GLY A 209 -4.24 13.66 12.37
CA GLY A 209 -4.06 12.95 13.63
C GLY A 209 -4.71 11.55 13.67
N GLN A 210 -5.33 11.10 12.58
CA GLN A 210 -6.08 9.85 12.55
C GLN A 210 -5.26 8.70 11.94
N LYS A 211 -5.60 7.47 12.37
CA LYS A 211 -5.13 6.21 11.80
C LYS A 211 -6.34 5.46 11.23
N PHE A 212 -6.23 4.97 10.01
CA PHE A 212 -7.29 4.23 9.34
C PHE A 212 -6.77 2.90 8.82
N GLU A 213 -7.39 1.83 9.24
CA GLU A 213 -7.24 0.52 8.60
C GLU A 213 -8.16 0.48 7.39
N ILE A 214 -7.59 0.22 6.20
CA ILE A 214 -8.31 0.31 4.93
C ILE A 214 -8.31 -1.03 4.20
N ALA A 215 -9.53 -1.50 3.86
CA ALA A 215 -9.76 -2.74 3.11
C ALA A 215 -10.91 -2.54 2.12
N GLY A 216 -10.82 -3.18 0.96
CA GLY A 216 -11.86 -3.16 -0.07
C GLY A 216 -12.80 -4.35 -0.01
N ASP A 217 -12.28 -5.50 0.43
CA ASP A 217 -13.04 -6.74 0.55
C ASP A 217 -12.50 -7.60 1.71
N TYR A 218 -13.28 -8.60 2.15
CA TYR A 218 -12.92 -9.48 3.26
C TYR A 218 -13.42 -10.91 2.99
N LEU A 219 -12.57 -11.75 2.44
CA LEU A 219 -12.94 -13.01 1.82
C LEU A 219 -12.16 -14.20 2.37
N THR A 220 -12.80 -15.37 2.45
CA THR A 220 -12.10 -16.64 2.67
C THR A 220 -11.36 -17.07 1.40
N GLY A 221 -10.36 -17.95 1.52
CA GLY A 221 -9.67 -18.52 0.38
C GLY A 221 -10.61 -19.16 -0.67
N PRO A 222 -11.61 -19.98 -0.25
CA PRO A 222 -12.64 -20.48 -1.17
C PRO A 222 -13.44 -19.38 -1.88
N GLN A 223 -13.82 -18.29 -1.18
CA GLN A 223 -14.52 -17.16 -1.80
C GLN A 223 -13.64 -16.40 -2.81
N ILE A 224 -12.34 -16.28 -2.52
CA ILE A 224 -11.38 -15.71 -3.46
C ILE A 224 -11.33 -16.58 -4.73
N ALA A 225 -11.16 -17.91 -4.58
CA ALA A 225 -11.13 -18.83 -5.71
C ALA A 225 -12.43 -18.77 -6.54
N GLU A 226 -13.59 -18.79 -5.88
CA GLU A 226 -14.89 -18.65 -6.55
C GLU A 226 -14.98 -17.33 -7.34
N THR A 227 -14.47 -16.24 -6.80
CA THR A 227 -14.48 -14.93 -7.46
C THR A 227 -13.61 -14.95 -8.72
N PHE A 228 -12.43 -15.57 -8.67
CA PHE A 228 -11.59 -15.79 -9.84
C PHE A 228 -12.29 -16.65 -10.89
N GLY A 229 -12.82 -17.81 -10.49
CA GLY A 229 -13.50 -18.73 -11.38
C GLY A 229 -14.66 -18.07 -12.13
N ARG A 230 -15.55 -17.40 -11.40
CA ARG A 230 -16.70 -16.67 -11.98
C ARG A 230 -16.28 -15.54 -12.92
N THR A 231 -15.18 -14.85 -12.59
CA THR A 231 -14.76 -13.68 -13.39
C THR A 231 -14.00 -14.10 -14.64
N CYS A 232 -13.19 -15.16 -14.55
CA CYS A 232 -12.40 -15.68 -15.67
C CYS A 232 -13.15 -16.71 -16.54
N GLY A 233 -14.31 -17.20 -16.09
CA GLY A 233 -15.10 -18.19 -16.82
C GLY A 233 -14.49 -19.60 -16.84
N VAL A 234 -13.67 -19.95 -15.83
CA VAL A 234 -13.04 -21.27 -15.69
C VAL A 234 -13.28 -21.80 -14.28
N PRO A 235 -13.31 -23.13 -14.07
CA PRO A 235 -13.34 -23.69 -12.72
C PRO A 235 -12.19 -23.16 -11.87
N ALA A 236 -12.42 -23.01 -10.57
CA ALA A 236 -11.37 -22.55 -9.67
C ALA A 236 -11.53 -23.20 -8.29
N ARG A 237 -10.40 -23.53 -7.69
CA ARG A 237 -10.34 -24.06 -6.32
C ARG A 237 -9.33 -23.33 -5.47
N PHE A 238 -9.57 -23.34 -4.18
CA PHE A 238 -8.61 -22.87 -3.18
C PHE A 238 -7.70 -24.02 -2.75
N GLN A 239 -6.42 -23.73 -2.60
CA GLN A 239 -5.45 -24.64 -2.03
C GLN A 239 -4.75 -23.94 -0.86
N GLN A 240 -4.95 -24.46 0.35
CA GLN A 240 -4.17 -24.01 1.49
C GLN A 240 -2.72 -24.45 1.32
N VAL A 241 -1.80 -23.49 1.32
CA VAL A 241 -0.36 -23.75 1.33
C VAL A 241 0.07 -24.02 2.77
N PRO A 242 0.79 -25.13 3.06
CA PRO A 242 1.42 -25.29 4.36
C PRO A 242 2.40 -24.15 4.62
N VAL A 243 2.32 -23.56 5.82
CA VAL A 243 3.15 -22.39 6.15
C VAL A 243 4.65 -22.72 6.14
N GLU A 244 5.02 -23.98 6.36
CA GLU A 244 6.39 -24.48 6.28
C GLU A 244 6.97 -24.36 4.86
N GLN A 245 6.14 -24.53 3.82
CA GLN A 245 6.57 -24.32 2.44
C GLN A 245 6.84 -22.84 2.16
N LEU A 246 6.00 -21.97 2.71
CA LEU A 246 6.21 -20.52 2.61
C LEU A 246 7.46 -20.10 3.39
N ARG A 247 7.69 -20.69 4.58
CA ARG A 247 8.87 -20.44 5.42
C ARG A 247 10.17 -20.83 4.73
N ALA A 248 10.17 -21.88 3.93
CA ALA A 248 11.34 -22.28 3.14
C ALA A 248 11.67 -21.26 2.04
N PHE A 249 10.69 -20.48 1.59
CA PHE A 249 10.87 -19.45 0.58
C PHE A 249 11.16 -18.06 1.21
N ASP A 250 10.36 -17.65 2.20
CA ASP A 250 10.50 -16.38 2.90
C ASP A 250 9.98 -16.51 4.35
N GLN A 251 10.90 -16.50 5.31
CA GLN A 251 10.59 -16.69 6.72
C GLN A 251 9.72 -15.57 7.28
N GLU A 252 9.95 -14.33 6.88
CA GLU A 252 9.21 -13.19 7.42
C GLU A 252 7.79 -13.12 6.87
N VAL A 253 7.61 -13.49 5.61
CA VAL A 253 6.28 -13.64 5.01
C VAL A 253 5.51 -14.80 5.66
N ALA A 254 6.18 -15.91 6.00
CA ALA A 254 5.55 -17.02 6.71
C ALA A 254 5.02 -16.59 8.09
N LYS A 255 5.81 -15.87 8.89
CA LYS A 255 5.38 -15.31 10.18
C LYS A 255 4.13 -14.41 10.02
N MET A 256 4.11 -13.58 8.98
CA MET A 256 2.95 -12.73 8.69
C MET A 256 1.68 -13.56 8.42
N PHE A 257 1.77 -14.63 7.64
CA PHE A 257 0.61 -15.49 7.38
C PHE A 257 0.17 -16.28 8.62
N GLU A 258 1.08 -16.73 9.48
CA GLU A 258 0.75 -17.34 10.78
C GLU A 258 -0.01 -16.36 11.68
N TRP A 259 0.45 -15.11 11.71
CA TRP A 259 -0.21 -14.06 12.45
C TRP A 259 -1.60 -13.74 11.88
N LEU A 260 -1.73 -13.61 10.57
CA LEU A 260 -3.01 -13.39 9.89
C LEU A 260 -4.00 -14.54 10.14
N ASP A 261 -3.52 -15.79 10.18
CA ASP A 261 -4.37 -16.95 10.45
C ASP A 261 -4.94 -16.94 11.88
N THR A 262 -4.20 -16.41 12.85
CA THR A 262 -4.64 -16.28 14.25
C THR A 262 -5.51 -15.04 14.48
N HIS A 263 -5.29 -13.94 13.76
CA HIS A 263 -5.98 -12.64 13.94
C HIS A 263 -7.02 -12.33 12.85
N SER A 264 -7.54 -13.34 12.18
CA SER A 264 -8.50 -13.18 11.07
C SER A 264 -9.90 -12.69 11.48
N GLY A 265 -10.09 -12.29 12.74
CA GLY A 265 -11.35 -11.74 13.26
C GLY A 265 -11.43 -10.21 13.31
N ASP A 266 -10.28 -9.54 13.30
CA ASP A 266 -10.15 -8.10 13.52
C ASP A 266 -10.04 -7.37 12.16
N ALA A 267 -11.09 -7.46 11.35
CA ALA A 267 -11.08 -6.83 10.03
C ALA A 267 -11.50 -5.36 10.09
N PRO A 268 -10.96 -4.52 9.19
CA PRO A 268 -11.47 -3.17 8.98
C PRO A 268 -12.97 -3.16 8.65
N ASP A 269 -13.68 -2.13 9.09
CA ASP A 269 -15.11 -1.93 8.79
C ASP A 269 -15.31 -1.55 7.32
N VAL A 270 -15.34 -2.56 6.43
CA VAL A 270 -15.51 -2.36 4.99
C VAL A 270 -16.80 -1.60 4.64
N PRO A 271 -17.96 -1.83 5.27
CA PRO A 271 -19.15 -0.99 5.10
C PRO A 271 -18.90 0.50 5.35
N ALA A 272 -18.32 0.88 6.47
CA ALA A 272 -17.99 2.28 6.78
C ALA A 272 -16.96 2.85 5.80
N LEU A 273 -15.98 2.07 5.37
CA LEU A 273 -15.02 2.48 4.34
C LEU A 273 -15.69 2.73 2.99
N ARG A 274 -16.76 1.98 2.64
CA ARG A 274 -17.54 2.22 1.41
C ARG A 274 -18.38 3.48 1.48
N GLU A 275 -18.90 3.85 2.65
CA GLU A 275 -19.59 5.14 2.83
C GLU A 275 -18.61 6.30 2.60
N LEU A 276 -17.37 6.14 3.08
CA LEU A 276 -16.31 7.14 2.91
C LEU A 276 -15.80 7.21 1.47
N HIS A 277 -15.65 6.05 0.82
CA HIS A 277 -15.19 5.87 -0.56
C HIS A 277 -16.17 4.96 -1.34
N PRO A 278 -17.25 5.51 -1.94
CA PRO A 278 -18.25 4.70 -2.66
C PRO A 278 -17.68 3.90 -3.84
N GLY A 279 -16.53 4.31 -4.39
CA GLY A 279 -15.81 3.61 -5.46
C GLY A 279 -14.90 2.46 -4.99
N LEU A 280 -14.89 2.14 -3.70
CA LEU A 280 -14.04 1.12 -3.10
C LEU A 280 -14.21 -0.26 -3.76
N MET A 281 -13.13 -0.79 -4.31
CA MET A 281 -13.17 -2.00 -5.11
C MET A 281 -13.41 -3.26 -4.28
N THR A 282 -14.24 -4.15 -4.83
CA THR A 282 -14.21 -5.57 -4.48
C THR A 282 -13.17 -6.30 -5.31
N LEU A 283 -12.76 -7.51 -4.91
CA LEU A 283 -11.89 -8.35 -5.72
C LEU A 283 -12.45 -8.55 -7.14
N ARG A 284 -13.76 -8.76 -7.25
CA ARG A 284 -14.43 -8.89 -8.55
C ARG A 284 -14.31 -7.65 -9.42
N ALA A 285 -14.46 -6.46 -8.83
CA ALA A 285 -14.31 -5.20 -9.55
C ALA A 285 -12.87 -5.02 -10.03
N TRP A 286 -11.89 -5.29 -9.17
CA TRP A 286 -10.47 -5.23 -9.50
C TRP A 286 -10.08 -6.17 -10.64
N LEU A 287 -10.54 -7.43 -10.61
CA LEU A 287 -10.29 -8.40 -11.68
C LEU A 287 -10.83 -7.94 -13.03
N ARG A 288 -12.02 -7.30 -13.05
CA ARG A 288 -12.64 -6.80 -14.28
C ARG A 288 -11.91 -5.57 -14.81
N GLU A 289 -11.57 -4.62 -13.92
CA GLU A 289 -10.93 -3.37 -14.31
C GLU A 289 -9.51 -3.58 -14.81
N THR A 290 -8.74 -4.45 -14.16
CA THR A 290 -7.38 -4.78 -14.58
C THR A 290 -7.33 -5.70 -15.79
N GLY A 291 -8.46 -6.33 -16.16
CA GLY A 291 -8.50 -7.34 -17.22
C GLY A 291 -7.63 -8.55 -16.89
N TRP A 292 -7.51 -8.90 -15.61
CA TRP A 292 -6.68 -10.01 -15.15
C TRP A 292 -6.99 -11.30 -15.92
N LYS A 293 -5.95 -11.98 -16.41
CA LYS A 293 -6.06 -13.23 -17.15
C LYS A 293 -5.07 -14.25 -16.60
N HIS A 294 -5.50 -15.54 -16.61
CA HIS A 294 -4.59 -16.66 -16.41
C HIS A 294 -3.66 -16.78 -17.64
N GLY A 295 -2.36 -16.85 -17.46
CA GLY A 295 -1.40 -17.03 -18.55
C GLY A 295 -0.86 -15.73 -19.20
N GLY A 296 -0.95 -14.59 -18.51
CA GLY A 296 -0.27 -13.35 -18.89
C GLY A 296 1.08 -13.19 -18.19
#